data_b4a6118660aa4ce3208f05532b61157a
#
_entry.id   b4a6118660aa4ce3208f05532b61157a
#
_cell.length_a   1.000
_cell.length_b   1.000
_cell.length_c   1.000
_cell.angle_alpha   90.00
_cell.angle_beta   90.00
_cell.angle_gamma   90.00
#
_symmetry.space_group_name_H-M   'P 1'
#
loop_
_entity.id
_entity.type
_entity.pdbx_description
1 polymer ?
#
loop_
_entity_poly.entity_id
_entity_poly.type
_entity_poly.pdbx_seq_one_letter_code
_entity_poly.pdbx_strand_id
1 'polypeptide(L)'
;MKDNISTLLDYLWHHYESWISAAELSQLLHVSTRQIRKYISILNEEHVEEPLVISTNKGYKLSSTEQYLRYRESGKHNLETPQTRQNLIIQKLISSKNGIDIFDLAQELYVSESTVDNDIRSIRKMISAYQIGIRKEKDVLFIDGSEKEKRQLMSRLITSDSYDNFVLKDEVRLLTYHYHFWDFRKNLSDIFSRNNLFANDYTLNNTALHLIVMIDRIRSSCILHEQVDLTPFFETPQYTVAREIREYIEEAYAIQINDAELYNLTLIIMNNTTMIDYSFINGSNISSFIEQRYIDIAHTVIHNVEECYLLDPFDEEFIAKFTIHVKNLFNRVEHNYYAKNPLTAKIKSTYPLIYDIAVYIAQQFKDMYDIILNEDEI
;
A
#
# COMPACT_ATOMS: atom_id res chain seq x y z
N MET A 1 -2.00 26.61 -7.75
CA MET A 1 -2.98 26.49 -8.85
C MET A 1 -2.92 25.11 -9.50
N LYS A 2 -1.75 24.63 -9.88
CA LYS A 2 -1.56 23.27 -10.44
C LYS A 2 -1.99 22.18 -9.44
N ASP A 3 -1.62 22.27 -8.17
CA ASP A 3 -2.01 21.32 -7.13
C ASP A 3 -3.55 21.19 -7.01
N ASN A 4 -4.26 22.33 -7.05
CA ASN A 4 -5.72 22.31 -6.93
C ASN A 4 -6.40 21.67 -8.16
N ILE A 5 -5.82 21.79 -9.36
CA ILE A 5 -6.34 21.14 -10.58
C ILE A 5 -6.12 19.61 -10.47
N SER A 6 -4.97 19.18 -9.98
CA SER A 6 -4.69 17.76 -9.75
C SER A 6 -5.66 17.17 -8.71
N THR A 7 -5.82 17.82 -7.56
CA THR A 7 -6.75 17.40 -6.51
C THR A 7 -8.20 17.36 -7.00
N LEU A 8 -8.62 18.32 -7.84
CA LEU A 8 -9.95 18.34 -8.47
C LEU A 8 -10.16 17.11 -9.36
N LEU A 9 -9.20 16.83 -10.24
CA LEU A 9 -9.27 15.67 -11.12
C LEU A 9 -9.28 14.36 -10.34
N ASP A 10 -8.48 14.28 -9.29
CA ASP A 10 -8.41 13.13 -8.43
C ASP A 10 -9.72 12.86 -7.71
N TYR A 11 -10.36 13.92 -7.23
CA TYR A 11 -11.68 13.80 -6.60
C TYR A 11 -12.75 13.34 -7.60
N LEU A 12 -12.77 13.91 -8.81
CA LEU A 12 -13.68 13.50 -9.88
C LEU A 12 -13.42 12.05 -10.32
N TRP A 13 -12.17 11.61 -10.31
CA TRP A 13 -11.81 10.23 -10.59
C TRP A 13 -12.34 9.24 -9.54
N HIS A 14 -12.19 9.55 -8.26
CA HIS A 14 -12.71 8.71 -7.18
C HIS A 14 -14.24 8.60 -7.17
N HIS A 15 -14.90 9.58 -7.80
CA HIS A 15 -16.36 9.65 -7.92
C HIS A 15 -16.81 9.60 -9.38
N TYR A 16 -16.10 8.83 -10.23
CA TYR A 16 -16.28 8.87 -11.68
C TYR A 16 -17.71 8.51 -12.14
N GLU A 17 -18.49 7.77 -11.33
CA GLU A 17 -19.88 7.44 -11.61
C GLU A 17 -20.86 8.53 -11.16
N SER A 18 -20.43 9.46 -10.33
CA SER A 18 -21.27 10.46 -9.68
C SER A 18 -21.09 11.86 -10.25
N TRP A 19 -22.14 12.66 -10.18
CA TRP A 19 -22.09 14.09 -10.48
C TRP A 19 -21.71 14.88 -9.24
N ILE A 20 -20.61 15.62 -9.30
CA ILE A 20 -20.10 16.40 -8.17
C ILE A 20 -20.43 17.87 -8.36
N SER A 21 -21.05 18.50 -7.36
CA SER A 21 -21.45 19.90 -7.44
C SER A 21 -20.27 20.87 -7.36
N ALA A 22 -20.40 22.06 -7.95
CA ALA A 22 -19.42 23.12 -7.81
C ALA A 22 -19.21 23.56 -6.35
N ALA A 23 -20.23 23.47 -5.52
CA ALA A 23 -20.15 23.81 -4.09
C ALA A 23 -19.30 22.80 -3.34
N GLU A 24 -19.47 21.52 -3.61
CA GLU A 24 -18.68 20.43 -3.02
C GLU A 24 -17.19 20.54 -3.38
N LEU A 25 -16.86 20.73 -4.66
CA LEU A 25 -15.48 20.97 -5.11
C LEU A 25 -14.89 22.26 -4.52
N SER A 26 -15.71 23.28 -4.34
CA SER A 26 -15.32 24.55 -3.72
C SER A 26 -14.94 24.36 -2.24
N GLN A 27 -15.69 23.57 -1.50
CA GLN A 27 -15.39 23.22 -0.11
C GLN A 27 -14.13 22.36 0.00
N LEU A 28 -14.01 21.34 -0.85
CA LEU A 28 -12.85 20.44 -0.88
C LEU A 28 -11.54 21.20 -1.11
N LEU A 29 -11.53 22.11 -2.08
CA LEU A 29 -10.31 22.82 -2.52
C LEU A 29 -10.11 24.17 -1.81
N HIS A 30 -11.01 24.57 -0.90
CA HIS A 30 -11.00 25.88 -0.24
C HIS A 30 -10.89 27.06 -1.20
N VAL A 31 -11.59 26.98 -2.37
CA VAL A 31 -11.61 28.01 -3.41
C VAL A 31 -13.05 28.37 -3.79
N SER A 32 -13.24 29.49 -4.49
CA SER A 32 -14.58 29.87 -4.94
C SER A 32 -15.11 28.96 -6.07
N THR A 33 -16.44 28.85 -6.21
CA THR A 33 -17.05 28.11 -7.33
C THR A 33 -16.69 28.71 -8.70
N ARG A 34 -16.37 30.02 -8.75
CA ARG A 34 -15.84 30.68 -9.96
C ARG A 34 -14.47 30.14 -10.31
N GLN A 35 -13.63 29.84 -9.31
CA GLN A 35 -12.31 29.27 -9.51
C GLN A 35 -12.39 27.81 -9.98
N ILE A 36 -13.35 27.03 -9.47
CA ILE A 36 -13.64 25.67 -9.97
C ILE A 36 -13.94 25.70 -11.47
N ARG A 37 -14.85 26.58 -11.91
CA ARG A 37 -15.18 26.73 -13.34
C ARG A 37 -13.94 27.06 -14.19
N LYS A 38 -13.05 27.92 -13.68
CA LYS A 38 -11.81 28.25 -14.35
C LYS A 38 -10.88 27.04 -14.47
N TYR A 39 -10.76 26.22 -13.43
CA TYR A 39 -9.94 25.01 -13.47
C TYR A 39 -10.46 24.00 -14.50
N ILE A 40 -11.78 23.82 -14.55
CA ILE A 40 -12.40 22.94 -15.55
C ILE A 40 -12.26 23.47 -16.97
N SER A 41 -12.37 24.79 -17.17
CA SER A 41 -12.10 25.40 -18.49
C SER A 41 -10.66 25.10 -18.95
N ILE A 42 -9.68 25.32 -18.07
CA ILE A 42 -8.25 25.03 -18.37
C ILE A 42 -8.05 23.56 -18.74
N LEU A 43 -8.65 22.63 -18.00
CA LEU A 43 -8.56 21.20 -18.28
C LEU A 43 -9.15 20.83 -19.66
N ASN A 44 -10.27 21.46 -20.03
CA ASN A 44 -10.94 21.17 -21.29
C ASN A 44 -10.34 21.93 -22.49
N GLU A 45 -9.64 23.04 -22.28
CA GLU A 45 -8.93 23.77 -23.36
C GLU A 45 -7.83 22.94 -24.02
N GLU A 46 -7.22 22.02 -23.30
CA GLU A 46 -6.21 21.09 -23.83
C GLU A 46 -6.84 19.91 -24.60
N HIS A 47 -8.18 19.72 -24.52
CA HIS A 47 -8.94 18.60 -25.08
C HIS A 47 -10.10 19.10 -25.97
N VAL A 48 -9.75 19.64 -27.13
CA VAL A 48 -10.68 20.39 -28.02
C VAL A 48 -11.74 19.47 -28.66
N GLU A 49 -11.45 18.20 -28.93
CA GLU A 49 -12.38 17.30 -29.59
C GLU A 49 -13.39 16.63 -28.62
N GLU A 50 -12.94 16.27 -27.43
CA GLU A 50 -13.79 15.71 -26.37
C GLU A 50 -13.35 16.25 -25.01
N PRO A 51 -14.23 16.93 -24.26
CA PRO A 51 -13.86 17.53 -22.97
C PRO A 51 -13.50 16.44 -21.94
N LEU A 52 -12.42 16.65 -21.19
CA LEU A 52 -12.00 15.75 -20.11
C LEU A 52 -13.02 15.72 -18.98
N VAL A 53 -13.67 16.87 -18.69
CA VAL A 53 -14.67 17.01 -17.64
C VAL A 53 -15.98 17.51 -18.25
N ILE A 54 -17.04 16.71 -18.13
CA ILE A 54 -18.39 17.10 -18.53
C ILE A 54 -18.99 18.03 -17.47
N SER A 55 -19.63 19.09 -17.94
CA SER A 55 -20.35 20.08 -17.09
C SER A 55 -21.82 20.09 -17.44
N THR A 56 -22.70 19.91 -16.45
CA THR A 56 -24.16 19.99 -16.58
C THR A 56 -24.78 20.74 -15.41
N ASN A 57 -26.09 20.89 -15.40
CA ASN A 57 -26.82 21.44 -14.26
C ASN A 57 -26.73 20.55 -12.99
N LYS A 58 -26.35 19.29 -13.13
CA LYS A 58 -26.12 18.36 -12.02
C LYS A 58 -24.73 18.52 -11.40
N GLY A 59 -23.80 19.22 -12.05
CA GLY A 59 -22.43 19.41 -11.62
C GLY A 59 -21.41 18.94 -12.66
N TYR A 60 -20.31 18.40 -12.19
CA TYR A 60 -19.14 17.98 -12.97
C TYR A 60 -18.89 16.48 -12.84
N LYS A 61 -18.44 15.87 -13.91
CA LYS A 61 -18.09 14.46 -13.99
C LYS A 61 -17.00 14.27 -15.04
N LEU A 62 -16.11 13.26 -14.88
CA LEU A 62 -15.19 12.87 -15.94
C LEU A 62 -15.98 12.35 -17.16
N SER A 63 -15.53 12.70 -18.36
CA SER A 63 -16.18 12.24 -19.59
C SER A 63 -16.00 10.75 -19.82
N SER A 64 -14.76 10.26 -19.66
CA SER A 64 -14.46 8.84 -19.62
C SER A 64 -13.20 8.58 -18.79
N THR A 65 -13.12 7.38 -18.25
CA THR A 65 -11.93 6.88 -17.53
C THR A 65 -10.74 6.77 -18.48
N GLU A 66 -10.97 6.38 -19.73
CA GLU A 66 -9.94 6.24 -20.73
C GLU A 66 -9.29 7.59 -21.11
N GLN A 67 -10.08 8.65 -21.28
CA GLN A 67 -9.57 9.99 -21.54
C GLN A 67 -8.77 10.54 -20.35
N TYR A 68 -9.23 10.32 -19.13
CA TYR A 68 -8.49 10.70 -17.94
C TYR A 68 -7.12 10.04 -17.90
N LEU A 69 -7.03 8.74 -18.22
CA LEU A 69 -5.76 8.01 -18.27
C LEU A 69 -4.84 8.54 -19.37
N ARG A 70 -5.36 8.74 -20.59
CA ARG A 70 -4.59 9.35 -21.69
C ARG A 70 -4.06 10.73 -21.32
N TYR A 71 -4.85 11.54 -20.61
CA TYR A 71 -4.43 12.83 -20.10
C TYR A 71 -3.25 12.68 -19.12
N ARG A 72 -3.31 11.71 -18.23
CA ARG A 72 -2.23 11.42 -17.27
C ARG A 72 -1.00 10.82 -17.96
N GLU A 73 -1.17 9.94 -18.92
CA GLU A 73 -0.08 9.34 -19.72
C GLU A 73 0.65 10.38 -20.59
N SER A 74 -0.03 11.42 -21.05
CA SER A 74 0.59 12.49 -21.85
C SER A 74 1.65 13.30 -21.09
N GLY A 75 1.91 12.97 -19.82
CA GLY A 75 3.11 13.36 -19.07
C GLY A 75 3.26 14.84 -18.74
N LYS A 76 2.24 15.68 -19.00
CA LYS A 76 2.38 17.12 -18.78
C LYS A 76 2.30 17.56 -17.30
N HIS A 77 2.04 16.66 -16.36
CA HIS A 77 1.64 17.13 -15.04
C HIS A 77 2.37 16.60 -13.79
N ASN A 78 3.33 15.68 -13.81
CA ASN A 78 3.94 15.24 -12.54
C ASN A 78 5.40 14.78 -12.52
N LEU A 79 6.20 15.09 -13.53
CA LEU A 79 7.67 14.89 -13.44
C LEU A 79 8.39 16.04 -12.71
N GLU A 80 7.67 16.99 -12.15
CA GLU A 80 8.24 18.22 -11.57
C GLU A 80 8.97 17.99 -10.25
N THR A 81 8.64 16.92 -9.49
CA THR A 81 9.37 16.65 -8.25
C THR A 81 10.44 15.57 -8.46
N PRO A 82 11.62 15.72 -7.84
CA PRO A 82 12.66 14.69 -7.90
C PRO A 82 12.14 13.33 -7.40
N GLN A 83 11.29 13.31 -6.39
CA GLN A 83 10.73 12.08 -5.81
C GLN A 83 9.88 11.30 -6.81
N THR A 84 8.94 11.97 -7.50
CA THR A 84 8.09 11.32 -8.51
C THR A 84 8.91 10.76 -9.66
N ARG A 85 9.90 11.54 -10.13
CA ARG A 85 10.81 11.10 -11.19
C ARG A 85 11.66 9.89 -10.76
N GLN A 86 12.18 9.90 -9.53
CA GLN A 86 12.93 8.78 -8.96
C GLN A 86 12.08 7.50 -8.85
N ASN A 87 10.84 7.61 -8.42
CA ASN A 87 9.91 6.49 -8.37
C ASN A 87 9.65 5.89 -9.76
N LEU A 88 9.44 6.75 -10.76
CA LEU A 88 9.25 6.30 -12.15
C LEU A 88 10.50 5.62 -12.71
N ILE A 89 11.69 6.15 -12.42
CA ILE A 89 12.96 5.52 -12.80
C ILE A 89 13.07 4.11 -12.21
N ILE A 90 12.76 3.95 -10.93
CA ILE A 90 12.81 2.64 -10.27
C ILE A 90 11.84 1.65 -10.94
N GLN A 91 10.59 2.06 -11.18
CA GLN A 91 9.59 1.21 -11.83
C GLN A 91 10.04 0.76 -13.22
N LYS A 92 10.54 1.70 -14.02
CA LYS A 92 11.07 1.39 -15.36
C LYS A 92 12.24 0.41 -15.30
N LEU A 93 13.19 0.62 -14.38
CA LEU A 93 14.31 -0.28 -14.20
C LEU A 93 13.88 -1.68 -13.77
N ILE A 94 12.89 -1.80 -12.87
CA ILE A 94 12.35 -3.09 -12.43
C ILE A 94 11.62 -3.79 -13.60
N SER A 95 10.94 -3.04 -14.46
CA SER A 95 10.19 -3.60 -15.59
C SER A 95 11.09 -3.97 -16.77
N SER A 96 12.28 -3.39 -16.88
CA SER A 96 13.21 -3.67 -17.98
C SER A 96 14.12 -4.86 -17.66
N LYS A 97 14.06 -5.90 -18.51
CA LYS A 97 14.98 -7.05 -18.44
C LYS A 97 16.37 -6.74 -19.02
N ASN A 98 16.43 -5.84 -19.98
CA ASN A 98 17.64 -5.53 -20.75
C ASN A 98 18.35 -4.25 -20.29
N GLY A 99 17.91 -3.68 -19.17
CA GLY A 99 18.35 -2.38 -18.71
C GLY A 99 17.73 -1.24 -19.53
N ILE A 100 18.09 -0.01 -19.19
CA ILE A 100 17.57 1.21 -19.83
C ILE A 100 18.75 2.12 -20.16
N ASP A 101 18.82 2.57 -21.40
CA ASP A 101 19.81 3.56 -21.82
C ASP A 101 19.53 4.91 -21.13
N ILE A 102 20.60 5.57 -20.62
CA ILE A 102 20.46 6.82 -19.87
C ILE A 102 19.99 7.98 -20.75
N PHE A 103 20.35 7.98 -22.05
CA PHE A 103 19.91 9.01 -23.00
C PHE A 103 18.42 8.87 -23.28
N ASP A 104 17.97 7.63 -23.54
CA ASP A 104 16.57 7.33 -23.75
C ASP A 104 15.74 7.73 -22.52
N LEU A 105 16.24 7.38 -21.32
CA LEU A 105 15.60 7.73 -20.07
C LEU A 105 15.54 9.24 -19.84
N ALA A 106 16.62 9.97 -20.12
CA ALA A 106 16.69 11.42 -20.00
C ALA A 106 15.72 12.11 -20.98
N GLN A 107 15.66 11.62 -22.22
CA GLN A 107 14.75 12.12 -23.24
C GLN A 107 13.28 11.87 -22.83
N GLU A 108 12.95 10.68 -22.38
CA GLU A 108 11.59 10.32 -21.94
C GLU A 108 11.14 11.15 -20.73
N LEU A 109 12.05 11.41 -19.79
CA LEU A 109 11.78 12.20 -18.59
C LEU A 109 11.91 13.72 -18.81
N TYR A 110 12.24 14.16 -20.02
CA TYR A 110 12.46 15.59 -20.37
C TYR A 110 13.46 16.29 -19.46
N VAL A 111 14.54 15.60 -19.07
CA VAL A 111 15.62 16.12 -18.21
C VAL A 111 16.99 15.87 -18.83
N SER A 112 18.04 16.49 -18.26
CA SER A 112 19.40 16.21 -18.67
C SER A 112 19.89 14.88 -18.10
N GLU A 113 20.85 14.24 -18.78
CA GLU A 113 21.55 13.04 -18.27
C GLU A 113 22.17 13.26 -16.89
N SER A 114 22.73 14.45 -16.65
CA SER A 114 23.26 14.82 -15.33
C SER A 114 22.19 14.84 -14.25
N THR A 115 20.95 15.16 -14.60
CA THR A 115 19.80 15.05 -13.69
C THR A 115 19.47 13.59 -13.38
N VAL A 116 19.46 12.74 -14.41
CA VAL A 116 19.26 11.28 -14.22
C VAL A 116 20.35 10.69 -13.36
N ASP A 117 21.63 11.02 -13.59
CA ASP A 117 22.73 10.53 -12.75
C ASP A 117 22.60 10.98 -11.27
N ASN A 118 22.10 12.21 -11.02
CA ASN A 118 21.81 12.67 -9.67
C ASN A 118 20.65 11.89 -9.04
N ASP A 119 19.59 11.64 -9.81
CA ASP A 119 18.48 10.82 -9.35
C ASP A 119 18.92 9.39 -9.04
N ILE A 120 19.74 8.76 -9.87
CA ILE A 120 20.31 7.43 -9.61
C ILE A 120 21.14 7.40 -8.32
N ARG A 121 21.93 8.45 -8.02
CA ARG A 121 22.64 8.54 -6.73
C ARG A 121 21.67 8.60 -5.53
N SER A 122 20.59 9.33 -5.66
CA SER A 122 19.54 9.43 -4.62
C SER A 122 18.80 8.11 -4.46
N ILE A 123 18.44 7.47 -5.58
CA ILE A 123 17.77 6.16 -5.60
C ILE A 123 18.66 5.11 -4.92
N ARG A 124 19.96 5.04 -5.24
CA ARG A 124 20.89 4.10 -4.59
C ARG A 124 20.91 4.23 -3.07
N LYS A 125 20.82 5.45 -2.54
CA LYS A 125 20.70 5.68 -1.08
C LYS A 125 19.37 5.18 -0.55
N MET A 126 18.28 5.45 -1.27
CA MET A 126 16.93 5.03 -0.87
C MET A 126 16.78 3.51 -0.83
N ILE A 127 17.30 2.81 -1.85
CA ILE A 127 17.18 1.35 -1.96
C ILE A 127 18.26 0.59 -1.18
N SER A 128 19.21 1.26 -0.53
CA SER A 128 20.31 0.62 0.20
C SER A 128 19.87 -0.30 1.36
N ALA A 129 18.66 -0.05 1.89
CA ALA A 129 18.05 -0.90 2.92
C ALA A 129 17.48 -2.21 2.35
N TYR A 130 17.41 -2.34 1.01
CA TYR A 130 16.98 -3.54 0.30
C TYR A 130 18.23 -4.17 -0.30
N GLN A 131 18.25 -5.49 -0.47
CA GLN A 131 19.35 -6.16 -1.15
C GLN A 131 19.27 -5.94 -2.69
N ILE A 132 19.01 -4.70 -3.08
CA ILE A 132 18.83 -4.26 -4.47
C ILE A 132 19.93 -3.24 -4.79
N GLY A 133 20.55 -3.38 -5.96
CA GLY A 133 21.54 -2.46 -6.48
C GLY A 133 21.17 -1.89 -7.84
N ILE A 134 21.71 -0.72 -8.18
CA ILE A 134 21.68 -0.20 -9.55
C ILE A 134 23.09 -0.19 -10.08
N ARG A 135 23.29 -0.92 -11.16
CA ARG A 135 24.55 -1.04 -11.88
C ARG A 135 24.46 -0.24 -13.18
N LYS A 136 25.55 0.41 -13.59
CA LYS A 136 25.67 1.10 -14.88
C LYS A 136 26.76 0.42 -15.68
N GLU A 137 26.45 -0.07 -16.86
CA GLU A 137 27.39 -0.62 -17.83
C GLU A 137 27.37 0.26 -19.07
N LYS A 138 28.46 1.00 -19.30
CA LYS A 138 28.50 2.08 -20.29
C LYS A 138 27.38 3.09 -20.01
N ASP A 139 26.39 3.19 -20.90
CA ASP A 139 25.28 4.11 -20.79
C ASP A 139 23.96 3.41 -20.43
N VAL A 140 24.00 2.09 -20.13
CA VAL A 140 22.82 1.31 -19.76
C VAL A 140 22.77 1.07 -18.25
N LEU A 141 21.61 1.36 -17.67
CA LEU A 141 21.29 1.17 -16.26
C LEU A 141 20.55 -0.16 -16.06
N PHE A 142 20.96 -0.93 -15.07
CA PHE A 142 20.34 -2.20 -14.67
C PHE A 142 19.99 -2.17 -13.20
N ILE A 143 18.93 -2.87 -12.82
CA ILE A 143 18.59 -3.11 -11.42
C ILE A 143 18.85 -4.57 -11.07
N ASP A 144 19.77 -4.78 -10.12
CA ASP A 144 20.17 -6.09 -9.62
C ASP A 144 19.44 -6.39 -8.31
N GLY A 145 19.09 -7.66 -8.09
CA GLY A 145 18.36 -8.14 -6.93
C GLY A 145 17.40 -9.27 -7.30
N SER A 146 16.97 -10.03 -6.31
CA SER A 146 15.99 -11.09 -6.50
C SER A 146 14.61 -10.52 -6.90
N GLU A 147 13.79 -11.32 -7.56
CA GLU A 147 12.44 -10.91 -7.91
C GLU A 147 11.60 -10.58 -6.67
N LYS A 148 11.78 -11.31 -5.59
CA LYS A 148 11.13 -11.06 -4.30
C LYS A 148 11.44 -9.65 -3.78
N GLU A 149 12.70 -9.26 -3.78
CA GLU A 149 13.14 -7.93 -3.34
C GLU A 149 12.61 -6.82 -4.25
N LYS A 150 12.62 -7.05 -5.57
CA LYS A 150 12.04 -6.11 -6.54
C LYS A 150 10.54 -5.89 -6.30
N ARG A 151 9.78 -6.95 -6.02
CA ARG A 151 8.35 -6.84 -5.66
C ARG A 151 8.12 -6.11 -4.34
N GLN A 152 8.98 -6.36 -3.33
CA GLN A 152 8.90 -5.64 -2.06
C GLN A 152 9.14 -4.14 -2.26
N LEU A 153 10.13 -3.77 -3.09
CA LEU A 153 10.39 -2.37 -3.43
C LEU A 153 9.21 -1.75 -4.17
N MET A 154 8.66 -2.44 -5.19
CA MET A 154 7.46 -1.97 -5.90
C MET A 154 6.29 -1.73 -4.95
N SER A 155 5.96 -2.71 -4.13
CA SER A 155 4.86 -2.60 -3.16
C SER A 155 5.07 -1.41 -2.22
N ARG A 156 6.29 -1.17 -1.77
CA ARG A 156 6.58 -0.01 -0.92
C ARG A 156 6.43 1.34 -1.64
N LEU A 157 6.89 1.44 -2.88
CA LEU A 157 6.70 2.66 -3.69
C LEU A 157 5.20 2.98 -3.86
N ILE A 158 4.39 1.93 -3.95
CA ILE A 158 2.94 2.03 -4.06
C ILE A 158 2.31 2.49 -2.75
N THR A 159 2.77 1.98 -1.60
CA THR A 159 2.13 2.19 -0.29
C THR A 159 2.69 3.38 0.49
N SER A 160 3.90 3.86 0.20
CA SER A 160 4.65 4.80 1.05
C SER A 160 4.03 6.20 1.21
N ASP A 161 3.07 6.58 0.36
CA ASP A 161 2.48 7.93 0.38
C ASP A 161 0.96 7.96 0.57
N SER A 162 0.32 6.82 0.89
CA SER A 162 -1.14 6.68 0.85
C SER A 162 -1.84 6.87 2.21
N TYR A 163 -1.14 7.35 3.24
CA TYR A 163 -1.65 7.34 4.62
C TYR A 163 -2.63 8.45 4.99
N ASP A 164 -2.58 9.61 4.32
CA ASP A 164 -3.43 10.74 4.73
C ASP A 164 -4.80 10.81 4.05
N ASN A 165 -4.98 10.18 2.89
CA ASN A 165 -6.29 10.03 2.21
C ASN A 165 -6.09 9.02 1.09
N PHE A 166 -6.19 7.78 1.25
CA PHE A 166 -6.13 6.71 0.23
C PHE A 166 -6.05 7.20 -1.25
N VAL A 167 -5.19 8.20 -1.50
CA VAL A 167 -4.94 8.79 -2.81
C VAL A 167 -3.81 8.00 -3.42
N LEU A 168 -4.16 7.04 -4.27
CA LEU A 168 -3.18 6.29 -5.07
C LEU A 168 -2.37 7.27 -5.92
N LYS A 169 -1.04 7.17 -5.91
CA LYS A 169 -0.18 7.90 -6.85
C LYS A 169 -0.52 7.55 -8.30
N ASP A 170 -0.19 8.44 -9.22
CA ASP A 170 -0.54 8.26 -10.64
C ASP A 170 -0.01 6.95 -11.22
N GLU A 171 1.19 6.53 -10.83
CA GLU A 171 1.80 5.26 -11.25
C GLU A 171 1.02 4.04 -10.75
N VAL A 172 0.50 4.13 -9.53
CA VAL A 172 -0.34 3.09 -8.91
C VAL A 172 -1.73 3.07 -9.54
N ARG A 173 -2.24 4.25 -9.93
CA ARG A 173 -3.55 4.36 -10.57
C ARG A 173 -3.60 3.65 -11.90
N LEU A 174 -2.54 3.73 -12.71
CA LEU A 174 -2.46 2.98 -13.96
C LEU A 174 -2.51 1.47 -13.70
N LEU A 175 -1.72 0.99 -12.75
CA LEU A 175 -1.73 -0.42 -12.36
C LEU A 175 -3.11 -0.84 -11.80
N THR A 176 -3.66 -0.07 -10.88
CA THR A 176 -4.95 -0.37 -10.24
C THR A 176 -6.13 -0.29 -11.20
N TYR A 177 -6.08 0.61 -12.19
CA TYR A 177 -7.08 0.67 -13.25
C TYR A 177 -6.97 -0.52 -14.19
N HIS A 178 -5.77 -0.83 -14.68
CA HIS A 178 -5.56 -1.95 -15.61
C HIS A 178 -6.03 -3.28 -15.02
N TYR A 179 -5.91 -3.46 -13.72
CA TYR A 179 -6.32 -4.66 -12.99
C TYR A 179 -7.68 -4.53 -12.29
N HIS A 180 -8.48 -3.49 -12.57
CA HIS A 180 -9.79 -3.27 -11.95
C HIS A 180 -9.74 -3.43 -10.43
N PHE A 181 -8.88 -2.67 -9.77
CA PHE A 181 -8.53 -2.81 -8.35
C PHE A 181 -9.73 -2.98 -7.41
N TRP A 182 -10.79 -2.20 -7.59
CA TRP A 182 -11.95 -2.25 -6.71
C TRP A 182 -12.76 -3.53 -6.86
N ASP A 183 -12.89 -4.06 -8.07
CA ASP A 183 -13.54 -5.33 -8.33
C ASP A 183 -12.68 -6.49 -7.83
N PHE A 184 -11.36 -6.42 -8.05
CA PHE A 184 -10.40 -7.39 -7.53
C PHE A 184 -10.43 -7.42 -6.00
N ARG A 185 -10.37 -6.24 -5.33
CA ARG A 185 -10.45 -6.10 -3.89
C ARG A 185 -11.77 -6.64 -3.33
N LYS A 186 -12.90 -6.38 -4.00
CA LYS A 186 -14.21 -6.89 -3.61
C LYS A 186 -14.21 -8.42 -3.66
N ASN A 187 -13.77 -9.02 -4.77
CA ASN A 187 -13.68 -10.48 -4.89
C ASN A 187 -12.78 -11.09 -3.82
N LEU A 188 -11.65 -10.43 -3.51
CA LEU A 188 -10.75 -10.87 -2.43
C LEU A 188 -11.45 -10.83 -1.05
N SER A 189 -12.20 -9.75 -0.77
CA SER A 189 -13.02 -9.62 0.44
C SER A 189 -14.07 -10.72 0.55
N ASP A 190 -14.75 -11.03 -0.56
CA ASP A 190 -15.76 -12.08 -0.63
C ASP A 190 -15.14 -13.47 -0.39
N ILE A 191 -13.94 -13.73 -0.96
CA ILE A 191 -13.19 -14.97 -0.71
C ILE A 191 -12.81 -15.08 0.77
N PHE A 192 -12.28 -14.03 1.38
CA PHE A 192 -11.93 -14.03 2.80
C PHE A 192 -13.15 -14.30 3.67
N SER A 193 -14.24 -13.58 3.46
CA SER A 193 -15.45 -13.68 4.26
C SER A 193 -16.07 -15.08 4.25
N ARG A 194 -16.17 -15.73 3.08
CA ARG A 194 -16.73 -17.09 2.99
C ARG A 194 -15.85 -18.18 3.61
N ASN A 195 -14.56 -17.88 3.81
CA ASN A 195 -13.60 -18.76 4.45
C ASN A 195 -13.33 -18.39 5.93
N ASN A 196 -14.14 -17.50 6.52
CA ASN A 196 -13.96 -16.98 7.88
C ASN A 196 -12.56 -16.39 8.13
N LEU A 197 -11.97 -15.76 7.11
CA LEU A 197 -10.77 -14.94 7.26
C LEU A 197 -11.16 -13.47 7.27
N PHE A 198 -10.56 -12.71 8.17
CA PHE A 198 -10.85 -11.30 8.39
C PHE A 198 -9.61 -10.45 8.13
N ALA A 199 -9.81 -9.36 7.42
CA ALA A 199 -8.82 -8.33 7.19
C ALA A 199 -9.51 -6.97 7.34
N ASN A 200 -8.88 -6.01 7.99
CA ASN A 200 -9.39 -4.64 7.98
C ASN A 200 -9.18 -4.01 6.58
N ASP A 201 -9.84 -2.87 6.34
CA ASP A 201 -9.80 -2.21 5.03
C ASP A 201 -8.38 -1.87 4.56
N TYR A 202 -7.52 -1.42 5.47
CA TYR A 202 -6.12 -1.13 5.16
C TYR A 202 -5.37 -2.37 4.72
N THR A 203 -5.47 -3.45 5.50
CA THR A 203 -4.81 -4.72 5.22
C THR A 203 -5.33 -5.35 3.93
N LEU A 204 -6.65 -5.28 3.68
CA LEU A 204 -7.25 -5.78 2.45
C LEU A 204 -6.75 -5.01 1.22
N ASN A 205 -6.66 -3.68 1.32
CA ASN A 205 -6.12 -2.84 0.25
C ASN A 205 -4.66 -3.19 -0.05
N ASN A 206 -3.82 -3.33 0.99
CA ASN A 206 -2.42 -3.72 0.83
C ASN A 206 -2.29 -5.10 0.19
N THR A 207 -3.07 -6.07 0.67
CA THR A 207 -3.07 -7.42 0.08
C THR A 207 -3.45 -7.38 -1.38
N ALA A 208 -4.51 -6.65 -1.76
CA ALA A 208 -4.91 -6.49 -3.14
C ALA A 208 -3.79 -5.86 -4.00
N LEU A 209 -3.11 -4.84 -3.51
CA LEU A 209 -1.98 -4.22 -4.21
C LEU A 209 -0.79 -5.18 -4.39
N HIS A 210 -0.43 -5.93 -3.35
CA HIS A 210 0.63 -6.94 -3.44
C HIS A 210 0.30 -8.02 -4.49
N LEU A 211 -0.95 -8.47 -4.55
CA LEU A 211 -1.39 -9.46 -5.52
C LEU A 211 -1.44 -8.90 -6.94
N ILE A 212 -1.85 -7.65 -7.12
CA ILE A 212 -1.79 -6.98 -8.44
C ILE A 212 -0.34 -6.86 -8.92
N VAL A 213 0.60 -6.47 -8.05
CA VAL A 213 2.03 -6.47 -8.40
C VAL A 213 2.49 -7.87 -8.80
N MET A 214 2.09 -8.90 -8.05
CA MET A 214 2.41 -10.30 -8.40
C MET A 214 1.88 -10.67 -9.79
N ILE A 215 0.61 -10.37 -10.09
CA ILE A 215 -0.02 -10.65 -11.40
C ILE A 215 0.74 -9.94 -12.52
N ASP A 216 1.04 -8.66 -12.36
CA ASP A 216 1.77 -7.86 -13.35
C ASP A 216 3.17 -8.44 -13.62
N ARG A 217 3.87 -8.85 -12.57
CA ARG A 217 5.20 -9.46 -12.68
C ARG A 217 5.15 -10.82 -13.38
N ILE A 218 4.16 -11.66 -13.07
CA ILE A 218 3.97 -12.96 -13.74
C ILE A 218 3.68 -12.74 -15.24
N ARG A 219 2.79 -11.80 -15.59
CA ARG A 219 2.50 -11.46 -17.00
C ARG A 219 3.75 -10.96 -17.73
N SER A 220 4.63 -10.26 -17.05
CA SER A 220 5.94 -9.84 -17.57
C SER A 220 7.00 -10.96 -17.56
N SER A 221 6.61 -12.22 -17.31
CA SER A 221 7.50 -13.38 -17.22
C SER A 221 8.61 -13.22 -16.16
N CYS A 222 8.30 -12.52 -15.08
CA CYS A 222 9.17 -12.35 -13.91
C CYS A 222 8.59 -13.18 -12.76
N ILE A 223 8.80 -14.49 -12.81
CA ILE A 223 8.20 -15.51 -11.94
C ILE A 223 9.20 -15.91 -10.86
N LEU A 224 8.72 -16.18 -9.65
CA LEU A 224 9.53 -16.80 -8.60
C LEU A 224 9.84 -18.27 -8.96
N HIS A 225 11.10 -18.69 -8.76
CA HIS A 225 11.57 -20.04 -9.12
C HIS A 225 12.22 -20.78 -7.94
N GLU A 226 12.03 -20.27 -6.73
CA GLU A 226 12.60 -20.88 -5.53
C GLU A 226 12.00 -22.27 -5.28
N GLN A 227 12.81 -23.22 -4.82
CA GLN A 227 12.26 -24.48 -4.30
C GLN A 227 11.65 -24.22 -2.94
N VAL A 228 10.36 -24.52 -2.80
CA VAL A 228 9.59 -24.27 -1.57
C VAL A 228 8.95 -25.57 -1.08
N ASP A 229 8.79 -25.70 0.22
CA ASP A 229 8.01 -26.75 0.85
C ASP A 229 6.65 -26.19 1.28
N LEU A 230 5.59 -26.62 0.63
CA LEU A 230 4.22 -26.25 0.96
C LEU A 230 3.58 -27.14 2.02
N THR A 231 4.23 -28.26 2.37
CA THR A 231 3.68 -29.25 3.31
C THR A 231 3.25 -28.65 4.65
N PRO A 232 4.00 -27.70 5.26
CA PRO A 232 3.61 -27.10 6.55
C PRO A 232 2.28 -26.32 6.50
N PHE A 233 1.83 -25.92 5.29
CA PHE A 233 0.64 -25.10 5.13
C PHE A 233 -0.63 -25.88 4.77
N PHE A 234 -0.53 -27.14 4.35
CA PHE A 234 -1.65 -27.91 3.78
C PHE A 234 -2.91 -27.93 4.65
N GLU A 235 -2.75 -27.93 5.95
CA GLU A 235 -3.84 -27.99 6.92
C GLU A 235 -4.32 -26.59 7.38
N THR A 236 -3.71 -25.52 6.87
CA THR A 236 -4.06 -24.16 7.29
C THR A 236 -5.23 -23.61 6.48
N PRO A 237 -6.17 -22.89 7.10
CA PRO A 237 -7.25 -22.20 6.38
C PRO A 237 -6.71 -21.20 5.36
N GLN A 238 -5.59 -20.54 5.68
CA GLN A 238 -4.95 -19.57 4.80
C GLN A 238 -4.43 -20.20 3.51
N TYR A 239 -3.93 -21.43 3.56
CA TYR A 239 -3.52 -22.15 2.36
C TYR A 239 -4.71 -22.54 1.48
N THR A 240 -5.82 -22.94 2.08
CA THR A 240 -7.07 -23.21 1.35
C THR A 240 -7.52 -21.96 0.60
N VAL A 241 -7.50 -20.81 1.27
CA VAL A 241 -7.83 -19.52 0.68
C VAL A 241 -6.82 -19.10 -0.39
N ALA A 242 -5.52 -19.34 -0.17
CA ALA A 242 -4.49 -19.07 -1.17
C ALA A 242 -4.73 -19.86 -2.47
N ARG A 243 -5.14 -21.12 -2.36
CA ARG A 243 -5.50 -21.93 -3.53
C ARG A 243 -6.73 -21.39 -4.26
N GLU A 244 -7.75 -20.98 -3.54
CA GLU A 244 -8.95 -20.39 -4.12
C GLU A 244 -8.65 -19.06 -4.83
N ILE A 245 -7.81 -18.21 -4.22
CA ILE A 245 -7.32 -16.97 -4.86
C ILE A 245 -6.47 -17.28 -6.09
N ARG A 246 -5.62 -18.32 -6.03
CA ARG A 246 -4.86 -18.79 -7.19
C ARG A 246 -5.80 -19.12 -8.36
N GLU A 247 -6.81 -19.97 -8.12
CA GLU A 247 -7.78 -20.37 -9.14
C GLU A 247 -8.49 -19.15 -9.74
N TYR A 248 -8.94 -18.22 -8.90
CA TYR A 248 -9.56 -16.98 -9.35
C TYR A 248 -8.61 -16.13 -10.21
N ILE A 249 -7.36 -15.96 -9.80
CA ILE A 249 -6.37 -15.16 -10.54
C ILE A 249 -6.00 -15.83 -11.86
N GLU A 250 -5.79 -17.14 -11.89
CA GLU A 250 -5.46 -17.89 -13.09
C GLU A 250 -6.57 -17.79 -14.14
N GLU A 251 -7.83 -17.87 -13.72
CA GLU A 251 -8.99 -17.72 -14.59
C GLU A 251 -9.17 -16.27 -15.07
N ALA A 252 -9.18 -15.31 -14.13
CA ALA A 252 -9.47 -13.92 -14.46
C ALA A 252 -8.40 -13.24 -15.31
N TYR A 253 -7.13 -13.62 -15.15
CA TYR A 253 -5.99 -12.94 -15.79
C TYR A 253 -5.24 -13.81 -16.80
N ALA A 254 -5.68 -15.05 -17.04
CA ALA A 254 -5.07 -16.00 -17.98
C ALA A 254 -3.55 -16.19 -17.75
N ILE A 255 -3.17 -16.38 -16.50
CA ILE A 255 -1.78 -16.64 -16.06
C ILE A 255 -1.69 -17.99 -15.35
N GLN A 256 -0.46 -18.46 -15.09
CA GLN A 256 -0.19 -19.66 -14.30
C GLN A 256 0.60 -19.29 -13.06
N ILE A 257 0.16 -19.75 -11.91
CA ILE A 257 0.79 -19.53 -10.60
C ILE A 257 1.46 -20.84 -10.17
N ASN A 258 2.80 -20.86 -10.16
CA ASN A 258 3.57 -22.02 -9.74
C ASN A 258 3.62 -22.14 -8.20
N ASP A 259 4.25 -23.19 -7.69
CA ASP A 259 4.31 -23.46 -6.24
C ASP A 259 5.07 -22.39 -5.46
N ALA A 260 6.11 -21.78 -6.03
CA ALA A 260 6.83 -20.68 -5.38
C ALA A 260 5.95 -19.43 -5.23
N GLU A 261 5.15 -19.12 -6.23
CA GLU A 261 4.17 -18.03 -6.17
C GLU A 261 3.03 -18.35 -5.19
N LEU A 262 2.54 -19.59 -5.19
CA LEU A 262 1.52 -20.04 -4.23
C LEU A 262 2.03 -19.98 -2.79
N TYR A 263 3.29 -20.35 -2.56
CA TYR A 263 3.95 -20.20 -1.27
C TYR A 263 3.96 -18.74 -0.80
N ASN A 264 4.42 -17.84 -1.68
CA ASN A 264 4.44 -16.41 -1.39
C ASN A 264 3.03 -15.84 -1.15
N LEU A 265 2.05 -16.24 -1.96
CA LEU A 265 0.63 -15.89 -1.79
C LEU A 265 0.11 -16.35 -0.43
N THR A 266 0.41 -17.60 -0.02
CA THR A 266 0.03 -18.13 1.30
C THR A 266 0.62 -17.29 2.43
N LEU A 267 1.90 -16.92 2.34
CA LEU A 267 2.55 -16.05 3.34
C LEU A 267 1.90 -14.67 3.39
N ILE A 268 1.57 -14.07 2.25
CA ILE A 268 0.87 -12.77 2.21
C ILE A 268 -0.46 -12.88 2.95
N ILE A 269 -1.26 -13.93 2.72
CA ILE A 269 -2.54 -14.12 3.38
C ILE A 269 -2.35 -14.37 4.87
N MET A 270 -1.43 -15.24 5.28
CA MET A 270 -1.15 -15.52 6.69
C MET A 270 -0.77 -14.25 7.48
N ASN A 271 0.00 -13.38 6.86
CA ASN A 271 0.48 -12.16 7.51
C ASN A 271 -0.57 -11.04 7.54
N ASN A 272 -1.59 -11.11 6.69
CA ASN A 272 -2.56 -10.04 6.50
C ASN A 272 -3.99 -10.42 6.90
N THR A 273 -4.23 -11.64 7.37
CA THR A 273 -5.58 -12.07 7.76
C THR A 273 -5.58 -12.74 9.13
N THR A 274 -6.75 -12.73 9.75
CA THR A 274 -6.99 -13.43 11.00
C THR A 274 -8.22 -14.32 10.87
N MET A 275 -8.31 -15.36 11.68
CA MET A 275 -9.49 -16.24 11.73
C MET A 275 -10.60 -15.72 12.64
N ILE A 276 -10.36 -14.63 13.32
CA ILE A 276 -11.28 -14.06 14.30
C ILE A 276 -11.75 -12.71 13.78
N ASP A 277 -13.06 -12.52 13.72
CA ASP A 277 -13.65 -11.22 13.50
C ASP A 277 -13.55 -10.38 14.78
N TYR A 278 -12.52 -9.56 14.83
CA TYR A 278 -12.26 -8.71 15.98
C TYR A 278 -13.29 -7.60 16.19
N SER A 279 -14.14 -7.32 15.21
CA SER A 279 -15.19 -6.31 15.33
C SER A 279 -16.25 -6.66 16.39
N PHE A 280 -16.39 -7.96 16.72
CA PHE A 280 -17.32 -8.47 17.73
C PHE A 280 -16.66 -8.72 19.09
N ILE A 281 -15.33 -8.59 19.22
CA ILE A 281 -14.63 -8.82 20.48
C ILE A 281 -14.69 -7.56 21.33
N ASN A 282 -15.10 -7.75 22.59
CA ASN A 282 -15.12 -6.72 23.63
C ASN A 282 -14.68 -7.32 24.97
N GLY A 283 -14.57 -6.48 26.00
CA GLY A 283 -14.11 -6.92 27.32
C GLY A 283 -14.92 -8.08 27.91
N SER A 284 -16.20 -8.21 27.59
CA SER A 284 -17.08 -9.25 28.15
C SER A 284 -16.92 -10.61 27.47
N ASN A 285 -16.43 -10.70 26.23
CA ASN A 285 -16.35 -11.96 25.48
C ASN A 285 -14.92 -12.37 25.06
N ILE A 286 -13.92 -11.53 25.28
CA ILE A 286 -12.54 -11.76 24.84
C ILE A 286 -11.96 -13.10 25.33
N SER A 287 -12.27 -13.51 26.54
CA SER A 287 -11.81 -14.78 27.13
C SER A 287 -12.30 -16.03 26.38
N SER A 288 -13.34 -15.90 25.55
CA SER A 288 -13.83 -16.99 24.70
C SER A 288 -13.01 -17.17 23.41
N PHE A 289 -12.20 -16.16 23.03
CA PHE A 289 -11.49 -16.13 21.75
C PHE A 289 -9.97 -16.07 21.93
N ILE A 290 -9.50 -15.59 23.08
CA ILE A 290 -8.08 -15.35 23.34
C ILE A 290 -7.69 -16.03 24.65
N GLU A 291 -6.54 -16.66 24.64
CA GLU A 291 -5.98 -17.33 25.81
C GLU A 291 -5.76 -16.34 26.96
N GLN A 292 -6.06 -16.77 28.18
CA GLN A 292 -5.98 -15.95 29.39
C GLN A 292 -4.61 -15.27 29.55
N ARG A 293 -3.53 -15.97 29.18
CA ARG A 293 -2.16 -15.40 29.25
C ARG A 293 -2.01 -14.06 28.55
N TYR A 294 -2.62 -13.89 27.36
CA TYR A 294 -2.51 -12.61 26.61
C TYR A 294 -3.37 -11.51 27.21
N ILE A 295 -4.49 -11.90 27.83
CA ILE A 295 -5.34 -10.97 28.57
C ILE A 295 -4.58 -10.43 29.79
N ASP A 296 -3.93 -11.32 30.56
CA ASP A 296 -3.14 -10.97 31.75
C ASP A 296 -1.94 -10.08 31.37
N ILE A 297 -1.25 -10.38 30.26
CA ILE A 297 -0.17 -9.57 29.72
C ILE A 297 -0.68 -8.17 29.38
N ALA A 298 -1.79 -8.07 28.65
CA ALA A 298 -2.34 -6.79 28.22
C ALA A 298 -2.73 -5.92 29.43
N HIS A 299 -3.43 -6.49 30.40
CA HIS A 299 -3.77 -5.79 31.64
C HIS A 299 -2.54 -5.30 32.41
N THR A 300 -1.51 -6.16 32.53
CA THR A 300 -0.28 -5.79 33.24
C THR A 300 0.43 -4.63 32.54
N VAL A 301 0.60 -4.72 31.21
CA VAL A 301 1.30 -3.71 30.43
C VAL A 301 0.54 -2.37 30.44
N ILE A 302 -0.78 -2.40 30.29
CA ILE A 302 -1.61 -1.18 30.30
C ILE A 302 -1.63 -0.56 31.70
N HIS A 303 -1.79 -1.34 32.75
CA HIS A 303 -1.72 -0.83 34.13
C HIS A 303 -0.39 -0.11 34.42
N ASN A 304 0.73 -0.69 33.99
CA ASN A 304 2.04 -0.02 34.13
C ASN A 304 2.13 1.28 33.35
N VAL A 305 1.48 1.37 32.16
CA VAL A 305 1.40 2.61 31.37
C VAL A 305 0.56 3.66 32.10
N GLU A 306 -0.61 3.28 32.63
CA GLU A 306 -1.48 4.16 33.42
C GLU A 306 -0.74 4.76 34.62
N GLU A 307 -0.01 3.94 35.36
CA GLU A 307 0.79 4.39 36.50
C GLU A 307 1.97 5.29 36.10
N CYS A 308 2.73 4.87 35.08
CA CYS A 308 3.93 5.59 34.64
C CYS A 308 3.62 6.98 34.07
N TYR A 309 2.53 7.08 33.30
CA TYR A 309 2.14 8.32 32.61
C TYR A 309 1.01 9.08 33.31
N LEU A 310 0.56 8.61 34.48
CA LEU A 310 -0.54 9.20 35.26
C LEU A 310 -1.81 9.40 34.44
N LEU A 311 -2.16 8.39 33.67
CA LEU A 311 -3.34 8.39 32.80
C LEU A 311 -4.57 7.88 33.58
N ASP A 312 -5.75 8.33 33.14
CA ASP A 312 -7.00 7.70 33.58
C ASP A 312 -7.05 6.25 33.08
N PRO A 313 -7.71 5.33 33.80
CA PRO A 313 -7.83 3.96 33.39
C PRO A 313 -8.47 3.82 32.00
N PHE A 314 -7.85 3.00 31.14
CA PHE A 314 -8.40 2.68 29.83
C PHE A 314 -9.66 1.81 29.98
N ASP A 315 -10.59 1.98 29.06
CA ASP A 315 -11.82 1.19 29.05
C ASP A 315 -11.57 -0.26 28.60
N GLU A 316 -12.52 -1.15 28.94
CA GLU A 316 -12.47 -2.57 28.61
C GLU A 316 -12.42 -2.84 27.10
N GLU A 317 -12.98 -1.95 26.28
CA GLU A 317 -12.94 -2.07 24.84
C GLU A 317 -11.53 -1.83 24.30
N PHE A 318 -10.84 -0.82 24.81
CA PHE A 318 -9.44 -0.55 24.48
C PHE A 318 -8.54 -1.74 24.90
N ILE A 319 -8.71 -2.22 26.14
CA ILE A 319 -7.92 -3.35 26.66
C ILE A 319 -8.15 -4.60 25.82
N ALA A 320 -9.39 -4.88 25.42
CA ALA A 320 -9.69 -6.00 24.54
C ALA A 320 -9.00 -5.88 23.18
N LYS A 321 -9.03 -4.70 22.55
CA LYS A 321 -8.32 -4.44 21.29
C LYS A 321 -6.80 -4.57 21.47
N PHE A 322 -6.25 -4.02 22.54
CA PHE A 322 -4.83 -4.14 22.84
C PHE A 322 -4.42 -5.60 23.07
N THR A 323 -5.22 -6.39 23.76
CA THR A 323 -4.99 -7.84 23.94
C THR A 323 -4.85 -8.59 22.61
N ILE A 324 -5.65 -8.22 21.61
CA ILE A 324 -5.57 -8.77 20.27
C ILE A 324 -4.21 -8.44 19.64
N HIS A 325 -3.77 -7.19 19.76
CA HIS A 325 -2.46 -6.77 19.26
C HIS A 325 -1.33 -7.53 19.96
N VAL A 326 -1.40 -7.72 21.26
CA VAL A 326 -0.44 -8.52 22.05
C VAL A 326 -0.37 -9.94 21.50
N LYS A 327 -1.49 -10.64 21.35
CA LYS A 327 -1.52 -12.00 20.79
C LYS A 327 -0.86 -12.06 19.42
N ASN A 328 -1.22 -11.13 18.53
CA ASN A 328 -0.67 -11.10 17.18
C ASN A 328 0.84 -10.80 17.18
N LEU A 329 1.31 -9.96 18.10
CA LEU A 329 2.73 -9.69 18.30
C LEU A 329 3.48 -10.97 18.69
N PHE A 330 3.01 -11.70 19.70
CA PHE A 330 3.63 -12.95 20.13
C PHE A 330 3.69 -13.97 18.99
N ASN A 331 2.60 -14.12 18.24
CA ASN A 331 2.57 -15.01 17.07
C ASN A 331 3.61 -14.61 16.01
N ARG A 332 3.81 -13.30 15.76
CA ARG A 332 4.83 -12.83 14.79
C ARG A 332 6.25 -13.11 15.28
N VAL A 333 6.50 -12.87 16.56
CA VAL A 333 7.82 -13.14 17.17
C VAL A 333 8.16 -14.64 17.15
N GLU A 334 7.22 -15.51 17.50
CA GLU A 334 7.41 -16.96 17.45
C GLU A 334 7.76 -17.48 16.04
N HIS A 335 7.26 -16.80 14.99
CA HIS A 335 7.53 -17.18 13.60
C HIS A 335 8.65 -16.34 12.96
N ASN A 336 9.41 -15.56 13.74
CA ASN A 336 10.46 -14.65 13.27
C ASN A 336 10.00 -13.71 12.14
N TYR A 337 8.74 -13.27 12.20
CA TYR A 337 8.15 -12.34 11.26
C TYR A 337 7.96 -10.99 11.93
N TYR A 338 8.44 -9.92 11.27
CA TYR A 338 8.28 -8.54 11.74
C TYR A 338 7.47 -7.74 10.72
N ALA A 339 6.39 -7.11 11.19
CA ALA A 339 5.62 -6.19 10.37
C ALA A 339 6.41 -4.89 10.16
N LYS A 340 6.38 -4.34 8.93
CA LYS A 340 6.87 -2.99 8.68
C LYS A 340 5.73 -2.00 8.87
N ASN A 341 5.98 -0.96 9.66
CA ASN A 341 5.02 0.12 9.88
C ASN A 341 5.50 1.40 9.17
N PRO A 342 4.94 1.75 8.01
CA PRO A 342 5.34 2.95 7.30
C PRO A 342 4.92 4.26 8.00
N LEU A 343 4.10 4.19 9.05
CA LEU A 343 3.68 5.34 9.85
C LEU A 343 4.66 5.70 10.96
N THR A 344 5.64 4.84 11.28
CA THR A 344 6.57 5.03 12.40
C THR A 344 7.18 6.43 12.43
N ALA A 345 7.76 6.88 11.33
CA ALA A 345 8.37 8.21 11.24
C ALA A 345 7.35 9.35 11.46
N LYS A 346 6.13 9.20 10.94
CA LYS A 346 5.05 10.19 11.09
C LYS A 346 4.51 10.20 12.52
N ILE A 347 4.27 9.05 13.12
CA ILE A 347 3.81 8.93 14.51
C ILE A 347 4.84 9.59 15.44
N LYS A 348 6.12 9.27 15.26
CA LYS A 348 7.23 9.84 16.03
C LYS A 348 7.30 11.36 15.95
N SER A 349 7.04 11.94 14.78
CA SER A 349 7.09 13.40 14.60
C SER A 349 5.80 14.11 15.00
N THR A 350 4.64 13.51 14.78
CA THR A 350 3.33 14.15 14.96
C THR A 350 2.77 13.90 16.36
N TYR A 351 3.05 12.71 16.93
CA TYR A 351 2.52 12.28 18.23
C TYR A 351 3.65 11.76 19.14
N PRO A 352 4.62 12.60 19.53
CA PRO A 352 5.81 12.15 20.25
C PRO A 352 5.49 11.49 21.60
N LEU A 353 4.44 11.92 22.30
CA LEU A 353 4.01 11.29 23.55
C LEU A 353 3.47 9.86 23.31
N ILE A 354 2.68 9.66 22.26
CA ILE A 354 2.17 8.32 21.92
C ILE A 354 3.33 7.41 21.55
N TYR A 355 4.31 7.92 20.80
CA TYR A 355 5.51 7.15 20.46
C TYR A 355 6.33 6.80 21.71
N ASP A 356 6.47 7.71 22.66
CA ASP A 356 7.17 7.47 23.92
C ASP A 356 6.48 6.37 24.75
N ILE A 357 5.15 6.41 24.85
CA ILE A 357 4.36 5.33 25.47
C ILE A 357 4.59 4.00 24.78
N ALA A 358 4.62 3.97 23.44
CA ALA A 358 4.87 2.76 22.68
C ALA A 358 6.28 2.19 22.91
N VAL A 359 7.30 3.06 23.02
CA VAL A 359 8.67 2.67 23.42
C VAL A 359 8.69 2.09 24.84
N TYR A 360 7.96 2.69 25.78
CA TYR A 360 7.84 2.15 27.13
C TYR A 360 7.17 0.78 27.15
N ILE A 361 6.12 0.56 26.36
CA ILE A 361 5.48 -0.73 26.18
C ILE A 361 6.48 -1.75 25.60
N ALA A 362 7.24 -1.38 24.57
CA ALA A 362 8.27 -2.24 23.98
C ALA A 362 9.35 -2.64 25.01
N GLN A 363 9.74 -1.73 25.89
CA GLN A 363 10.68 -2.02 26.96
C GLN A 363 10.09 -3.01 27.98
N GLN A 364 8.81 -2.91 28.31
CA GLN A 364 8.13 -3.88 29.17
C GLN A 364 8.12 -5.29 28.56
N PHE A 365 7.85 -5.40 27.25
CA PHE A 365 7.90 -6.70 26.54
C PHE A 365 9.31 -7.30 26.59
N LYS A 366 10.35 -6.48 26.44
CA LYS A 366 11.73 -6.92 26.57
C LYS A 366 12.03 -7.42 28.00
N ASP A 367 11.66 -6.64 29.01
CA ASP A 367 12.05 -6.91 30.39
C ASP A 367 11.28 -8.10 31.01
N MET A 368 9.99 -8.25 30.63
CA MET A 368 9.14 -9.31 31.21
C MET A 368 9.07 -10.59 30.37
N TYR A 369 9.26 -10.50 29.06
CA TYR A 369 9.01 -11.61 28.13
C TYR A 369 10.18 -11.91 27.18
N ASP A 370 11.31 -11.18 27.31
CA ASP A 370 12.50 -11.28 26.43
C ASP A 370 12.18 -11.07 24.94
N ILE A 371 11.15 -10.23 24.66
CA ILE A 371 10.72 -9.87 23.29
C ILE A 371 11.35 -8.54 22.92
N ILE A 372 12.22 -8.56 21.91
CA ILE A 372 12.84 -7.35 21.38
C ILE A 372 12.08 -6.91 20.13
N LEU A 373 11.41 -5.75 20.21
CA LEU A 373 10.70 -5.13 19.09
C LEU A 373 11.63 -4.24 18.30
N ASN A 374 11.51 -4.26 16.98
CA ASN A 374 12.17 -3.28 16.12
C ASN A 374 11.35 -1.96 16.07
N GLU A 375 11.92 -0.92 15.46
CA GLU A 375 11.27 0.40 15.39
C GLU A 375 9.93 0.40 14.63
N ASP A 376 9.70 -0.54 13.74
CA ASP A 376 8.47 -0.67 12.96
C ASP A 376 7.36 -1.40 13.73
N GLU A 377 7.70 -2.15 14.77
CA GLU A 377 6.75 -2.83 15.65
C GLU A 377 6.36 -1.99 16.88
N ILE A 378 7.12 -0.92 17.14
CA ILE A 378 6.84 0.10 18.16
C ILE A 378 5.85 1.11 17.60
#